data_7c247f4d7c99744fa11fe8f272e43a84
#
_entry.id   7c247f4d7c99744fa11fe8f272e43a84
#
_cell.length_a   1.000
_cell.length_b   1.000
_cell.length_c   1.000
_cell.angle_alpha   90.00
_cell.angle_beta   90.00
_cell.angle_gamma   90.00
#
_symmetry.space_group_name_H-M   'P 1'
#
loop_
_entity.id
_entity.type
_entity.pdbx_description
1 polymer ?
#
loop_
_entity_poly.entity_id
_entity_poly.type
_entity_poly.pdbx_seq_one_letter_code
_entity_poly.pdbx_strand_id
1 'polypeptide(L)'
;MLEHLWRTREADVTESHVAIGKRRGITPNTVGSALERLFKKGLVTRRKVSHAYRYEPRIGRDEFAARRVLDAAGGIKSLSETGLLSAFVDLVADVDDAALDRLESLIAEKRSGRGVG
;
A
#
# COMPACT_ATOMS: atom_id res chain seq x y z
N MET A 1 4.31 -0.43 10.73
CA MET A 1 4.85 -1.78 10.49
C MET A 1 5.18 -2.05 9.03
N LEU A 2 4.28 -1.74 8.09
CA LEU A 2 4.58 -1.87 6.65
C LEU A 2 5.78 -1.04 6.20
N GLU A 3 5.92 0.18 6.71
CA GLU A 3 7.08 1.02 6.40
C GLU A 3 8.40 0.30 6.70
N HIS A 4 8.45 -0.36 7.83
CA HIS A 4 9.62 -1.14 8.23
C HIS A 4 9.89 -2.28 7.24
N LEU A 5 8.85 -3.03 6.85
CA LEU A 5 8.99 -4.15 5.92
C LEU A 5 9.37 -3.69 4.51
N TRP A 6 8.86 -2.53 4.05
CA TRP A 6 9.29 -1.98 2.76
C TRP A 6 10.77 -1.60 2.77
N ARG A 7 11.27 -1.17 3.92
CA ARG A 7 12.67 -0.77 4.06
C ARG A 7 13.60 -1.96 4.15
N THR A 8 13.21 -2.99 4.90
CA THR A 8 14.04 -4.17 5.16
C THR A 8 13.80 -5.33 4.20
N ARG A 9 12.72 -5.29 3.43
CA ARG A 9 12.21 -6.31 2.53
C ARG A 9 11.55 -7.49 3.23
N GLU A 10 12.12 -7.98 4.32
CA GLU A 10 11.50 -9.00 5.16
C GLU A 10 12.01 -8.87 6.59
N ALA A 11 11.25 -9.37 7.55
CA ALA A 11 11.65 -9.39 8.95
C ALA A 11 10.80 -10.39 9.74
N ASP A 12 11.37 -10.87 10.84
CA ASP A 12 10.60 -11.63 11.83
C ASP A 12 10.15 -10.70 12.97
N VAL A 13 9.44 -11.27 13.95
CA VAL A 13 8.93 -10.51 15.11
C VAL A 13 10.08 -9.88 15.91
N THR A 14 11.12 -10.63 16.14
CA THR A 14 12.28 -10.14 16.95
C THR A 14 12.96 -8.97 16.28
N GLU A 15 13.26 -9.09 14.98
CA GLU A 15 13.88 -8.02 14.21
C GLU A 15 12.99 -6.77 14.16
N SER A 16 11.70 -6.96 13.98
CA SER A 16 10.74 -5.85 13.95
C SER A 16 10.62 -5.17 15.31
N HIS A 17 10.63 -5.94 16.38
CA HIS A 17 10.61 -5.40 17.74
C HIS A 17 11.85 -4.55 18.02
N VAL A 18 13.02 -5.04 17.64
CA VAL A 18 14.28 -4.29 17.83
C VAL A 18 14.26 -2.98 17.02
N ALA A 19 13.78 -3.04 15.78
CA ALA A 19 13.81 -1.88 14.90
C ALA A 19 12.80 -0.79 15.28
N ILE A 20 11.58 -1.16 15.65
CA ILE A 20 10.50 -0.18 15.88
C ILE A 20 9.77 -0.35 17.20
N GLY A 21 9.69 -1.57 17.74
CA GLY A 21 8.92 -1.83 18.95
C GLY A 21 9.52 -1.22 20.20
N LYS A 22 10.82 -1.34 20.36
CA LYS A 22 11.53 -0.79 21.52
C LYS A 22 11.36 0.71 21.67
N ARG A 23 11.45 1.45 20.56
CA ARG A 23 11.30 2.91 20.57
C ARG A 23 9.93 3.34 21.06
N ARG A 24 8.90 2.55 20.71
CA ARG A 24 7.51 2.87 21.02
C ARG A 24 7.04 2.25 22.32
N GLY A 25 7.91 1.53 23.02
CA GLY A 25 7.54 0.82 24.21
C GLY A 25 6.57 -0.32 23.98
N ILE A 26 6.56 -0.90 22.77
CA ILE A 26 5.66 -1.99 22.38
C ILE A 26 6.36 -3.32 22.61
N THR A 27 5.63 -4.28 23.16
CA THR A 27 6.16 -5.62 23.45
C THR A 27 6.30 -6.45 22.17
N PRO A 28 7.16 -7.49 22.17
CA PRO A 28 7.22 -8.42 21.04
C PRO A 28 5.88 -9.05 20.69
N ASN A 29 5.06 -9.36 21.69
CA ASN A 29 3.72 -9.92 21.45
C ASN A 29 2.83 -8.96 20.66
N THR A 30 2.87 -7.68 20.97
CA THR A 30 2.10 -6.65 20.25
C THR A 30 2.61 -6.50 18.82
N VAL A 31 3.94 -6.54 18.63
CA VAL A 31 4.53 -6.53 17.28
C VAL A 31 4.07 -7.74 16.48
N GLY A 32 4.11 -8.94 17.10
CA GLY A 32 3.63 -10.16 16.47
C GLY A 32 2.16 -10.09 16.07
N SER A 33 1.33 -9.52 16.93
CA SER A 33 -0.10 -9.33 16.65
C SER A 33 -0.32 -8.37 15.48
N ALA A 34 0.48 -7.32 15.39
CA ALA A 34 0.38 -6.37 14.28
C ALA A 34 0.75 -7.05 12.95
N LEU A 35 1.81 -7.84 12.93
CA LEU A 35 2.23 -8.60 11.74
C LEU A 35 1.17 -9.62 11.33
N GLU A 36 0.59 -10.33 12.30
CA GLU A 36 -0.49 -11.29 12.06
C GLU A 36 -1.71 -10.62 11.45
N ARG A 37 -2.05 -9.43 11.93
CA ARG A 37 -3.17 -8.65 11.40
C ARG A 37 -2.93 -8.25 9.95
N LEU A 38 -1.71 -7.81 9.62
CA LEU A 38 -1.35 -7.48 8.25
C LEU A 38 -1.44 -8.72 7.34
N PHE A 39 -1.02 -9.87 7.86
CA PHE A 39 -1.12 -11.13 7.13
C PHE A 39 -2.59 -11.49 6.84
N LYS A 40 -3.45 -11.38 7.84
CA LYS A 40 -4.89 -11.67 7.66
C LYS A 40 -5.56 -10.72 6.68
N LYS A 41 -5.09 -9.48 6.60
CA LYS A 41 -5.59 -8.50 5.63
C LYS A 41 -5.03 -8.69 4.23
N GLY A 42 -4.09 -9.62 4.05
CA GLY A 42 -3.47 -9.87 2.76
C GLY A 42 -2.44 -8.86 2.32
N LEU A 43 -1.94 -8.06 3.25
CA LEU A 43 -0.95 -7.00 2.96
C LEU A 43 0.49 -7.49 3.05
N VAL A 44 0.71 -8.61 3.73
CA VAL A 44 2.00 -9.26 3.81
C VAL A 44 1.84 -10.75 3.56
N THR A 45 2.93 -11.39 3.15
CA THR A 45 3.04 -12.85 3.12
C THR A 45 4.00 -13.27 4.21
N ARG A 46 3.98 -14.55 4.57
CA ARG A 46 4.91 -15.07 5.55
C ARG A 46 5.34 -16.47 5.16
N ARG A 47 6.55 -16.82 5.59
CA ARG A 47 7.08 -18.17 5.46
C ARG A 47 7.75 -18.57 6.75
N LYS A 48 7.65 -19.83 7.10
CA LYS A 48 8.27 -20.35 8.32
C LYS A 48 9.74 -20.65 8.04
N VAL A 49 10.61 -20.09 8.85
CA VAL A 49 12.05 -20.36 8.81
C VAL A 49 12.44 -20.79 10.21
N SER A 50 12.86 -22.04 10.36
CA SER A 50 13.12 -22.66 11.66
C SER A 50 11.84 -22.62 12.52
N HIS A 51 11.81 -21.90 13.62
CA HIS A 51 10.65 -21.82 14.52
C HIS A 51 9.93 -20.47 14.47
N ALA A 52 10.28 -19.61 13.52
CA ALA A 52 9.72 -18.27 13.43
C ALA A 52 9.19 -18.00 12.02
N TYR A 53 8.20 -17.13 11.93
CA TYR A 53 7.73 -16.63 10.65
C TYR A 53 8.51 -15.42 10.24
N ARG A 54 8.90 -15.37 8.97
CA ARG A 54 9.44 -14.18 8.35
C ARG A 54 8.34 -13.58 7.48
N TYR A 55 8.14 -12.29 7.64
CA TYR A 55 7.08 -11.55 6.96
C TYR A 55 7.69 -10.66 5.88
N GLU A 56 7.04 -10.60 4.73
CA GLU A 56 7.44 -9.68 3.67
C GLU A 56 6.22 -8.99 3.09
N PRO A 57 6.37 -7.75 2.60
CA PRO A 57 5.22 -7.03 2.05
C PRO A 57 4.75 -7.68 0.75
N ARG A 58 3.44 -7.86 0.63
CA ARG A 58 2.80 -8.36 -0.58
C ARG A 58 2.41 -7.21 -1.50
N ILE A 59 2.29 -6.01 -0.96
CA ILE A 59 1.81 -4.82 -1.63
C ILE A 59 2.89 -3.75 -1.51
N GLY A 60 3.15 -3.02 -2.60
CA GLY A 60 4.09 -1.92 -2.58
C GLY A 60 3.52 -0.67 -1.94
N ARG A 61 4.39 0.29 -1.67
CA ARG A 61 4.03 1.56 -1.01
C ARG A 61 2.98 2.34 -1.81
N ASP A 62 3.18 2.46 -3.12
CA ASP A 62 2.27 3.24 -3.96
C ASP A 62 0.90 2.58 -4.09
N GLU A 63 0.88 1.26 -4.23
CA GLU A 63 -0.39 0.52 -4.29
C GLU A 63 -1.15 0.65 -2.99
N PHE A 64 -0.46 0.57 -1.85
CA PHE A 64 -1.09 0.74 -0.54
C PHE A 64 -1.70 2.14 -0.40
N ALA A 65 -0.97 3.18 -0.79
CA ALA A 65 -1.46 4.55 -0.76
C ALA A 65 -2.67 4.73 -1.68
N ALA A 66 -2.63 4.16 -2.88
CA ALA A 66 -3.74 4.24 -3.83
C ALA A 66 -4.99 3.55 -3.28
N ARG A 67 -4.85 2.40 -2.62
CA ARG A 67 -5.99 1.71 -1.99
C ARG A 67 -6.62 2.56 -0.89
N ARG A 68 -5.80 3.26 -0.11
CA ARG A 68 -6.30 4.15 0.93
C ARG A 68 -7.09 5.32 0.35
N VAL A 69 -6.63 5.87 -0.76
CA VAL A 69 -7.34 6.94 -1.46
C VAL A 69 -8.70 6.44 -1.96
N LEU A 70 -8.74 5.26 -2.57
CA LEU A 70 -9.99 4.67 -3.04
C LEU A 70 -10.96 4.40 -1.89
N ASP A 71 -10.47 3.88 -0.77
CA ASP A 71 -11.30 3.62 0.40
C ASP A 71 -11.90 4.92 0.95
N ALA A 72 -11.11 5.98 1.00
CA ALA A 72 -11.58 7.30 1.44
C ALA A 72 -12.66 7.87 0.52
N ALA A 73 -12.61 7.53 -0.77
CA ALA A 73 -13.61 7.95 -1.75
C ALA A 73 -14.87 7.08 -1.74
N GLY A 74 -14.91 6.04 -0.91
CA GLY A 74 -16.03 5.11 -0.85
C GLY A 74 -15.94 3.93 -1.81
N GLY A 75 -14.76 3.67 -2.34
CA GLY A 75 -14.49 2.59 -3.28
C GLY A 75 -14.48 3.04 -4.73
N ILE A 76 -14.08 2.16 -5.62
CA ILE A 76 -13.93 2.50 -7.05
C ILE A 76 -15.27 2.84 -7.71
N LYS A 77 -16.34 2.15 -7.31
CA LYS A 77 -17.68 2.42 -7.83
C LYS A 77 -18.13 3.83 -7.47
N SER A 78 -17.95 4.22 -6.22
CA SER A 78 -18.30 5.56 -5.76
C SER A 78 -17.50 6.64 -6.49
N LEU A 79 -16.21 6.40 -6.70
CA LEU A 79 -15.36 7.31 -7.45
C LEU A 79 -15.86 7.50 -8.89
N SER A 80 -16.30 6.42 -9.53
CA SER A 80 -16.76 6.44 -10.93
C SER A 80 -18.15 7.07 -11.11
N GLU A 81 -19.06 6.86 -10.16
CA GLU A 81 -20.46 7.27 -10.25
C GLU A 81 -20.75 8.69 -9.78
N THR A 82 -19.84 9.30 -9.02
CA THR A 82 -19.98 10.66 -8.53
C THR A 82 -19.16 11.62 -9.37
N GLY A 83 -19.31 12.90 -9.15
CA GLY A 83 -18.45 13.91 -9.78
C GLY A 83 -17.04 13.96 -9.21
N LEU A 84 -16.69 13.02 -8.32
CA LEU A 84 -15.42 13.03 -7.61
C LEU A 84 -14.22 12.85 -8.56
N LEU A 85 -14.33 11.95 -9.53
CA LEU A 85 -13.25 11.71 -10.48
C LEU A 85 -12.98 12.97 -11.32
N SER A 86 -14.03 13.62 -11.79
CA SER A 86 -13.92 14.87 -12.56
C SER A 86 -13.28 15.97 -11.71
N ALA A 87 -13.74 16.12 -10.48
CA ALA A 87 -13.19 17.11 -9.56
C ALA A 87 -11.71 16.85 -9.25
N PHE A 88 -11.34 15.59 -9.12
CA PHE A 88 -9.95 15.19 -8.90
C PHE A 88 -9.06 15.61 -10.09
N VAL A 89 -9.51 15.34 -11.31
CA VAL A 89 -8.78 15.72 -12.52
C VAL A 89 -8.67 17.25 -12.63
N ASP A 90 -9.73 17.96 -12.31
CA ASP A 90 -9.74 19.43 -12.31
C ASP A 90 -8.70 19.99 -11.33
N LEU A 91 -8.62 19.42 -10.13
CA LEU A 91 -7.63 19.84 -9.14
C LEU A 91 -6.21 19.59 -9.61
N VAL A 92 -5.95 18.44 -10.24
CA VAL A 92 -4.64 18.12 -10.80
C VAL A 92 -4.28 19.12 -11.89
N ALA A 93 -5.21 19.42 -12.78
CA ALA A 93 -4.99 20.37 -13.88
C ALA A 93 -4.67 21.79 -13.36
N ASP A 94 -5.34 22.22 -12.29
CA ASP A 94 -5.15 23.54 -11.71
C ASP A 94 -3.79 23.69 -11.01
N VAL A 95 -3.25 22.58 -10.50
CA VAL A 95 -2.02 22.63 -9.70
C VAL A 95 -0.78 22.40 -10.56
N ASP A 96 -0.84 21.51 -11.54
CA ASP A 96 0.36 21.10 -12.27
C ASP A 96 0.02 20.50 -13.64
N ASP A 97 0.32 21.22 -14.71
CA ASP A 97 0.15 20.73 -16.07
C ASP A 97 0.95 19.47 -16.36
N ALA A 98 2.15 19.37 -15.79
CA ALA A 98 2.99 18.20 -15.97
C ALA A 98 2.35 16.95 -15.35
N ALA A 99 1.69 17.11 -14.21
CA ALA A 99 0.95 16.01 -13.59
C ALA A 99 -0.24 15.56 -14.45
N LEU A 100 -0.93 16.51 -15.07
CA LEU A 100 -2.03 16.19 -15.98
C LEU A 100 -1.53 15.40 -17.20
N ASP A 101 -0.43 15.84 -17.81
CA ASP A 101 0.21 15.14 -18.93
C ASP A 101 0.62 13.73 -18.53
N ARG A 102 1.19 13.58 -17.35
CA ARG A 102 1.57 12.28 -16.81
C ARG A 102 0.36 11.37 -16.63
N LEU A 103 -0.72 11.91 -16.13
CA LEU A 103 -1.97 11.17 -15.94
C LEU A 103 -2.52 10.68 -17.29
N GLU A 104 -2.52 11.54 -18.30
CA GLU A 104 -2.95 11.15 -19.67
C GLU A 104 -2.08 10.01 -20.21
N SER A 105 -0.77 10.10 -20.04
CA SER A 105 0.17 9.07 -20.49
C SER A 105 -0.09 7.74 -19.81
N LEU A 106 -0.32 7.76 -18.50
CA LEU A 106 -0.60 6.55 -17.72
C LEU A 106 -1.91 5.90 -18.14
N ILE A 107 -2.95 6.70 -18.42
CA ILE A 107 -4.23 6.19 -18.92
C ILE A 107 -4.04 5.53 -20.27
N ALA A 108 -3.31 6.17 -21.18
CA ALA A 108 -3.02 5.63 -22.50
C ALA A 108 -2.28 4.30 -22.43
N GLU A 109 -1.28 4.20 -21.55
CA GLU A 109 -0.54 2.96 -21.31
C GLU A 109 -1.46 1.82 -20.86
N LYS A 110 -2.36 2.10 -19.94
CA LYS A 110 -3.29 1.09 -19.42
C LYS A 110 -4.28 0.62 -20.48
N ARG A 111 -4.79 1.53 -21.30
CA ARG A 111 -5.70 1.19 -22.38
C ARG A 111 -5.01 0.38 -23.46
N SER A 112 -3.78 0.74 -23.82
CA SER A 112 -2.98 0.03 -24.79
C SER A 112 -2.69 -1.41 -24.33
N GLY A 113 -2.32 -1.58 -23.07
CA GLY A 113 -2.09 -2.89 -22.47
C GLY A 113 -3.34 -3.77 -22.49
N ARG A 114 -4.52 -3.20 -22.27
CA ARG A 114 -5.79 -3.92 -22.33
C ARG A 114 -6.17 -4.30 -23.76
N GLY A 115 -5.84 -3.42 -24.72
CA GLY A 115 -6.18 -3.66 -26.13
C GLY A 115 -5.40 -4.80 -26.74
N VAL A 116 -4.26 -5.17 -26.16
CA VAL A 116 -3.39 -6.24 -26.65
C VAL A 116 -3.78 -7.60 -26.07
N GLY A 117 -4.43 -7.60 -24.92
CA GLY A 117 -4.87 -8.82 -24.27
C GLY A 117 -6.20 -9.36 -24.83
#